data_cc5907154552cd82a168e0357e07197b
#
_entry.id   cc5907154552cd82a168e0357e07197b
#
_cell.length_a   1.000
_cell.length_b   1.000
_cell.length_c   1.000
_cell.angle_alpha   90.00
_cell.angle_beta   90.00
_cell.angle_gamma   90.00
#
_symmetry.space_group_name_H-M   'P 1'
#
loop_
_entity.id
_entity.type
_entity.pdbx_description
1 polymer ?
#
loop_
_entity_poly.entity_id
_entity_poly.type
_entity_poly.pdbx_seq_one_letter_code
_entity_poly.pdbx_strand_id
1 'polypeptide(L)'
;MFEGFYFEYPKVFFVIFFFIACATLCRMKLPSFYFPHSQQFAKETLGKSRLLFLLKWLSIVMLIFAFMSPVKDEPYEIAPKQGYDIALILDSSESMSTQGFDTTNINATKFDAVKSIVKDFIVKRKNDNLGVVVFGAYSFIASPLTYDKNILQKVVDQLYISIAGRYTALYDSLAQGVNLLKNSKAKTKIAILLTDGYNTPEATKIPLHVALDMAKKEKIKVYTIGIGNPGEFDQNLLMKIAKETGAKAYGAGNASQLQAIYDDIDKLEKSEIKSQSFTNVKYFYFYPLFIGLLSLMLYVYLMNKRGHE
;
A
#
# COMPACT_ATOMS: atom_id res chain seq x y z
N MET A 1 -18.56 -22.88 6.62
CA MET A 1 -17.41 -23.47 5.88
C MET A 1 -17.39 -23.08 4.39
N PHE A 2 -18.45 -22.51 3.84
CA PHE A 2 -18.56 -22.10 2.41
C PHE A 2 -18.75 -20.60 2.19
N GLU A 3 -18.56 -19.76 3.22
CA GLU A 3 -18.63 -18.32 3.07
C GLU A 3 -17.46 -17.81 2.22
N GLY A 4 -17.77 -17.06 1.16
CA GLY A 4 -16.80 -16.48 0.25
C GLY A 4 -16.44 -17.31 -0.99
N PHE A 5 -17.08 -18.49 -1.23
CA PHE A 5 -16.91 -19.21 -2.48
C PHE A 5 -17.92 -18.76 -3.54
N TYR A 6 -17.43 -18.40 -4.73
CA TYR A 6 -18.29 -18.11 -5.89
C TYR A 6 -17.60 -18.52 -7.19
N PHE A 7 -18.35 -18.47 -8.29
CA PHE A 7 -17.83 -18.75 -9.63
C PHE A 7 -17.64 -17.44 -10.39
N GLU A 8 -16.45 -17.24 -10.94
CA GLU A 8 -16.14 -16.03 -11.72
C GLU A 8 -16.96 -15.98 -13.01
N TYR A 9 -17.17 -17.17 -13.66
CA TYR A 9 -17.92 -17.30 -14.92
C TYR A 9 -19.10 -18.27 -14.81
N PRO A 10 -20.15 -18.01 -14.03
CA PRO A 10 -21.25 -18.96 -13.80
C PRO A 10 -22.04 -19.28 -15.09
N LYS A 11 -22.04 -18.39 -16.07
CA LYS A 11 -22.73 -18.57 -17.36
C LYS A 11 -22.14 -19.74 -18.18
N VAL A 12 -20.91 -20.15 -17.93
CA VAL A 12 -20.27 -21.30 -18.60
C VAL A 12 -21.01 -22.60 -18.32
N PHE A 13 -21.75 -22.68 -17.22
CA PHE A 13 -22.61 -23.87 -16.93
C PHE A 13 -23.56 -24.22 -18.07
N PHE A 14 -24.09 -23.23 -18.79
CA PHE A 14 -25.02 -23.46 -19.90
C PHE A 14 -24.39 -24.24 -21.07
N VAL A 15 -23.07 -24.32 -21.17
CA VAL A 15 -22.36 -25.14 -22.19
C VAL A 15 -22.68 -26.63 -22.04
N ILE A 16 -23.08 -27.09 -20.85
CA ILE A 16 -23.49 -28.48 -20.63
C ILE A 16 -24.68 -28.88 -21.52
N PHE A 17 -25.62 -27.95 -21.74
CA PHE A 17 -26.79 -28.19 -22.59
C PHE A 17 -26.40 -28.42 -24.05
N PHE A 18 -25.35 -27.75 -24.54
CA PHE A 18 -24.80 -27.99 -25.86
C PHE A 18 -24.27 -29.44 -25.99
N PHE A 19 -23.52 -29.89 -24.99
CA PHE A 19 -23.02 -31.30 -25.00
C PHE A 19 -24.14 -32.31 -24.88
N ILE A 20 -25.19 -32.04 -24.12
CA ILE A 20 -26.38 -32.90 -24.03
C ILE A 20 -27.11 -32.92 -25.37
N ALA A 21 -27.32 -31.76 -25.98
CA ALA A 21 -27.95 -31.67 -27.30
C ALA A 21 -27.14 -32.44 -28.38
N CYS A 22 -25.81 -32.25 -28.41
CA CYS A 22 -24.96 -33.03 -29.30
C CYS A 22 -25.02 -34.53 -29.03
N ALA A 23 -25.08 -34.97 -27.79
CA ALA A 23 -25.16 -36.37 -27.43
C ALA A 23 -26.50 -37.05 -27.86
N THR A 24 -27.59 -36.25 -27.90
CA THR A 24 -28.92 -36.73 -28.27
C THR A 24 -29.20 -36.58 -29.76
N LEU A 25 -28.83 -35.46 -30.37
CA LEU A 25 -29.12 -35.12 -31.76
C LEU A 25 -28.08 -35.69 -32.76
N CYS A 26 -26.79 -35.70 -32.37
CA CYS A 26 -25.70 -36.18 -33.23
C CYS A 26 -25.48 -37.71 -33.11
N ARG A 27 -26.53 -38.52 -33.11
CA ARG A 27 -26.39 -39.95 -33.28
C ARG A 27 -25.97 -40.27 -34.72
N MET A 28 -24.66 -40.37 -34.96
CA MET A 28 -24.16 -40.91 -36.21
C MET A 28 -24.69 -42.34 -36.36
N LYS A 29 -25.56 -42.58 -37.36
CA LYS A 29 -25.92 -43.90 -37.78
C LYS A 29 -24.72 -44.48 -38.53
N LEU A 30 -23.84 -45.19 -37.83
CA LEU A 30 -22.82 -46.00 -38.49
C LEU A 30 -23.53 -47.07 -39.29
N PRO A 31 -23.13 -47.35 -40.55
CA PRO A 31 -23.68 -48.44 -41.32
C PRO A 31 -23.44 -49.75 -40.56
N SER A 32 -24.52 -50.42 -40.17
CA SER A 32 -24.44 -51.70 -39.48
C SER A 32 -24.11 -52.78 -40.49
N PHE A 33 -22.92 -53.33 -40.42
CA PHE A 33 -22.59 -54.54 -41.12
C PHE A 33 -23.18 -55.75 -40.37
N TYR A 34 -24.00 -56.53 -41.00
CA TYR A 34 -24.64 -57.69 -40.41
C TYR A 34 -23.66 -58.85 -40.37
N PHE A 35 -23.12 -59.17 -39.17
CA PHE A 35 -22.32 -60.40 -38.96
C PHE A 35 -23.20 -61.48 -38.31
N PRO A 36 -23.45 -62.61 -38.94
CA PRO A 36 -24.43 -63.61 -38.48
C PRO A 36 -24.04 -64.38 -37.22
N HIS A 37 -22.83 -64.25 -36.68
CA HIS A 37 -22.34 -64.94 -35.47
C HIS A 37 -22.06 -64.04 -34.27
N SER A 38 -22.59 -62.82 -34.20
CA SER A 38 -22.28 -61.83 -33.17
C SER A 38 -22.94 -62.06 -31.79
N GLN A 39 -23.82 -63.02 -31.64
CA GLN A 39 -24.53 -63.31 -30.40
C GLN A 39 -23.62 -63.83 -29.26
N GLN A 40 -22.48 -64.48 -29.57
CA GLN A 40 -21.53 -64.97 -28.57
C GLN A 40 -20.68 -63.83 -27.95
N PHE A 41 -20.50 -62.72 -28.63
CA PHE A 41 -19.70 -61.60 -28.18
C PHE A 41 -20.49 -60.52 -27.35
N ALA A 42 -21.81 -60.63 -27.33
CA ALA A 42 -22.69 -59.62 -26.76
C ALA A 42 -22.68 -59.58 -25.21
N LYS A 43 -22.29 -60.67 -24.52
CA LYS A 43 -22.38 -60.75 -23.05
C LYS A 43 -21.29 -60.02 -22.28
N GLU A 44 -20.11 -59.80 -22.84
CA GLU A 44 -19.02 -59.16 -22.11
C GLU A 44 -19.00 -57.61 -22.20
N THR A 45 -19.79 -57.00 -23.07
CA THR A 45 -19.67 -55.58 -23.41
C THR A 45 -20.49 -54.63 -22.56
N LEU A 46 -21.51 -55.09 -21.80
CA LEU A 46 -22.46 -54.25 -21.09
C LEU A 46 -21.82 -53.51 -19.88
N GLY A 47 -20.92 -54.13 -19.13
CA GLY A 47 -20.26 -53.50 -17.96
C GLY A 47 -19.21 -52.45 -18.36
N LYS A 48 -18.41 -52.74 -19.38
CA LYS A 48 -17.37 -51.84 -19.90
C LYS A 48 -17.95 -50.58 -20.59
N SER A 49 -19.15 -50.72 -21.19
CA SER A 49 -19.87 -49.62 -21.84
C SER A 49 -20.33 -48.55 -20.83
N ARG A 50 -20.79 -48.96 -19.66
CA ARG A 50 -21.20 -48.02 -18.58
C ARG A 50 -20.01 -47.24 -18.03
N LEU A 51 -18.86 -47.88 -17.86
CA LEU A 51 -17.65 -47.21 -17.39
C LEU A 51 -17.18 -46.10 -18.35
N LEU A 52 -17.13 -46.39 -19.66
CA LEU A 52 -16.77 -45.41 -20.68
C LEU A 52 -17.75 -44.24 -20.72
N PHE A 53 -19.03 -44.50 -20.58
CA PHE A 53 -20.05 -43.45 -20.49
C PHE A 53 -19.82 -42.56 -19.28
N LEU A 54 -19.57 -43.16 -18.11
CA LEU A 54 -19.30 -42.41 -16.88
C LEU A 54 -18.03 -41.55 -16.98
N LEU A 55 -16.92 -42.11 -17.48
CA LEU A 55 -15.67 -41.39 -17.67
C LEU A 55 -15.81 -40.22 -18.64
N LYS A 56 -16.53 -40.39 -19.75
CA LYS A 56 -16.81 -39.31 -20.70
C LYS A 56 -17.57 -38.15 -20.05
N TRP A 57 -18.66 -38.46 -19.35
CA TRP A 57 -19.49 -37.45 -18.75
C TRP A 57 -18.81 -36.77 -17.53
N LEU A 58 -18.04 -37.54 -16.74
CA LEU A 58 -17.25 -37.04 -15.65
C LEU A 58 -16.22 -36.01 -16.16
N SER A 59 -15.52 -36.35 -17.27
CA SER A 59 -14.57 -35.42 -17.89
C SER A 59 -15.24 -34.13 -18.34
N ILE A 60 -16.38 -34.20 -19.04
CA ILE A 60 -17.08 -33.00 -19.52
C ILE A 60 -17.54 -32.14 -18.37
N VAL A 61 -18.15 -32.70 -17.33
CA VAL A 61 -18.64 -31.97 -16.17
C VAL A 61 -17.48 -31.30 -15.42
N MET A 62 -16.39 -32.04 -15.18
CA MET A 62 -15.23 -31.49 -14.46
C MET A 62 -14.51 -30.39 -15.25
N LEU A 63 -14.42 -30.49 -16.56
CA LEU A 63 -13.87 -29.44 -17.41
C LEU A 63 -14.75 -28.19 -17.40
N ILE A 64 -16.07 -28.33 -17.49
CA ILE A 64 -17.00 -27.20 -17.40
C ILE A 64 -16.86 -26.53 -16.01
N PHE A 65 -16.76 -27.32 -14.94
CA PHE A 65 -16.57 -26.81 -13.60
C PHE A 65 -15.24 -26.05 -13.44
N ALA A 66 -14.18 -26.51 -14.09
CA ALA A 66 -12.90 -25.80 -14.14
C ALA A 66 -13.03 -24.45 -14.89
N PHE A 67 -13.74 -24.43 -16.03
CA PHE A 67 -13.98 -23.20 -16.79
C PHE A 67 -14.88 -22.19 -16.08
N MET A 68 -15.73 -22.63 -15.15
CA MET A 68 -16.50 -21.74 -14.29
C MET A 68 -15.62 -20.97 -13.31
N SER A 69 -14.33 -21.34 -13.19
CA SER A 69 -13.33 -20.69 -12.31
C SER A 69 -13.84 -20.55 -10.87
N PRO A 70 -13.90 -21.65 -10.08
CA PRO A 70 -14.25 -21.56 -8.67
C PRO A 70 -13.19 -20.75 -7.93
N VAL A 71 -13.61 -19.68 -7.26
CA VAL A 71 -12.74 -18.75 -6.54
C VAL A 71 -13.22 -18.56 -5.11
N LYS A 72 -12.29 -18.27 -4.23
CA LYS A 72 -12.57 -17.89 -2.85
C LYS A 72 -11.94 -16.54 -2.56
N ASP A 73 -12.75 -15.62 -2.09
CA ASP A 73 -12.24 -14.38 -1.51
C ASP A 73 -11.59 -14.69 -0.16
N GLU A 74 -10.29 -14.48 -0.08
CA GLU A 74 -9.61 -14.38 1.21
C GLU A 74 -9.56 -12.89 1.56
N PRO A 75 -10.42 -12.42 2.48
CA PRO A 75 -10.35 -11.05 2.94
C PRO A 75 -8.97 -10.87 3.59
N TYR A 76 -8.07 -10.22 2.90
CA TYR A 76 -6.87 -9.71 3.51
C TYR A 76 -7.29 -8.47 4.28
N GLU A 77 -7.71 -8.65 5.53
CA GLU A 77 -7.89 -7.54 6.46
C GLU A 77 -6.53 -6.90 6.68
N ILE A 78 -6.19 -5.93 5.85
CA ILE A 78 -5.31 -4.89 6.32
C ILE A 78 -6.14 -4.20 7.40
N ALA A 79 -5.87 -4.52 8.66
CA ALA A 79 -6.45 -3.78 9.78
C ALA A 79 -6.45 -2.30 9.42
N PRO A 80 -7.56 -1.56 9.59
CA PRO A 80 -7.61 -0.15 9.24
C PRO A 80 -6.43 0.52 9.95
N LYS A 81 -5.43 0.94 9.19
CA LYS A 81 -4.28 1.62 9.73
C LYS A 81 -4.78 2.97 10.21
N GLN A 82 -5.05 3.08 11.52
CA GLN A 82 -5.22 4.37 12.15
C GLN A 82 -3.86 5.03 12.18
N GLY A 83 -3.71 6.15 11.52
CA GLY A 83 -2.44 6.84 11.45
C GLY A 83 -2.58 8.20 10.78
N TYR A 84 -1.53 8.99 10.87
CA TYR A 84 -1.40 10.31 10.27
C TYR A 84 -0.60 10.23 8.99
N ASP A 85 -0.84 11.17 8.06
CA ASP A 85 0.15 11.49 7.04
C ASP A 85 0.91 12.72 7.51
N ILE A 86 2.20 12.53 7.75
CA ILE A 86 3.07 13.53 8.41
C ILE A 86 4.21 13.93 7.47
N ALA A 87 4.34 15.21 7.19
CA ALA A 87 5.52 15.79 6.57
C ALA A 87 6.45 16.37 7.64
N LEU A 88 7.65 15.85 7.75
CA LEU A 88 8.72 16.41 8.58
C LEU A 88 9.51 17.40 7.73
N ILE A 89 9.52 18.69 8.11
CA ILE A 89 10.19 19.76 7.39
C ILE A 89 11.37 20.20 8.25
N LEU A 90 12.59 19.84 7.82
CA LEU A 90 13.81 19.95 8.59
C LEU A 90 14.70 21.05 8.05
N ASP A 91 15.08 21.98 8.91
CA ASP A 91 16.07 23.00 8.63
C ASP A 91 17.48 22.38 8.59
N SER A 92 18.21 22.62 7.51
CA SER A 92 19.60 22.24 7.35
C SER A 92 20.52 23.45 7.12
N SER A 93 20.03 24.65 7.41
CA SER A 93 20.80 25.91 7.26
C SER A 93 22.06 25.94 8.15
N GLU A 94 22.94 26.89 7.92
CA GLU A 94 24.23 26.98 8.62
C GLU A 94 24.08 27.19 10.13
N SER A 95 22.99 27.86 10.59
CA SER A 95 22.68 28.08 12.02
C SER A 95 22.55 26.78 12.81
N MET A 96 22.06 25.69 12.15
CA MET A 96 21.95 24.39 12.77
C MET A 96 23.29 23.71 13.11
N SER A 97 24.43 24.31 12.74
CA SER A 97 25.77 23.83 13.11
C SER A 97 26.16 24.14 14.58
N THR A 98 25.40 24.96 15.26
CA THR A 98 25.65 25.34 16.67
C THR A 98 25.60 24.10 17.57
N GLN A 99 26.58 24.00 18.49
CA GLN A 99 26.72 22.89 19.47
C GLN A 99 26.03 23.26 20.81
N GLY A 100 25.91 22.25 21.69
CA GLY A 100 25.42 22.45 23.06
C GLY A 100 23.90 22.36 23.24
N PHE A 101 23.17 22.04 22.19
CA PHE A 101 21.71 21.81 22.28
C PHE A 101 21.37 20.44 22.96
N ASP A 102 22.21 19.43 22.76
CA ASP A 102 22.10 18.17 23.47
C ASP A 102 22.98 18.18 24.72
N THR A 103 22.34 18.12 25.88
CA THR A 103 23.03 18.09 27.19
C THR A 103 23.77 16.79 27.45
N THR A 104 23.44 15.71 26.72
CA THR A 104 24.11 14.40 26.85
C THR A 104 25.33 14.31 25.94
N ASN A 105 25.33 15.03 24.81
CA ASN A 105 26.45 15.12 23.88
C ASN A 105 26.70 16.57 23.45
N ILE A 106 27.48 17.28 24.25
CA ILE A 106 27.78 18.70 24.07
C ILE A 106 28.46 19.02 22.73
N ASN A 107 29.18 18.06 22.15
CA ASN A 107 29.84 18.20 20.86
C ASN A 107 28.90 17.99 19.66
N ALA A 108 27.70 17.46 19.88
CA ALA A 108 26.70 17.30 18.82
C ALA A 108 26.17 18.69 18.40
N THR A 109 25.99 18.84 17.08
CA THR A 109 25.34 20.03 16.56
C THR A 109 23.83 19.97 16.81
N LYS A 110 23.13 21.14 16.73
CA LYS A 110 21.67 21.18 16.76
C LYS A 110 21.07 20.21 15.72
N PHE A 111 21.65 20.15 14.53
CA PHE A 111 21.21 19.27 13.47
C PHE A 111 21.33 17.78 13.82
N ASP A 112 22.45 17.39 14.44
CA ASP A 112 22.66 16.00 14.88
C ASP A 112 21.65 15.60 15.95
N ALA A 113 21.37 16.49 16.91
CA ALA A 113 20.37 16.26 17.94
C ALA A 113 18.96 16.12 17.32
N VAL A 114 18.61 17.01 16.40
CA VAL A 114 17.33 16.94 15.66
C VAL A 114 17.22 15.63 14.88
N LYS A 115 18.26 15.21 14.13
CA LYS A 115 18.29 13.94 13.41
C LYS A 115 18.02 12.75 14.33
N SER A 116 18.66 12.71 15.49
CA SER A 116 18.49 11.63 16.47
C SER A 116 17.04 11.55 16.93
N ILE A 117 16.45 12.69 17.36
CA ILE A 117 15.08 12.76 17.87
C ILE A 117 14.05 12.44 16.77
N VAL A 118 14.28 12.95 15.56
CA VAL A 118 13.42 12.63 14.40
C VAL A 118 13.44 11.15 14.07
N LYS A 119 14.59 10.49 14.15
CA LYS A 119 14.70 9.03 13.96
C LYS A 119 13.92 8.26 15.01
N ASP A 120 14.01 8.66 16.27
CA ASP A 120 13.24 8.04 17.35
C ASP A 120 11.73 8.24 17.16
N PHE A 121 11.33 9.43 16.74
CA PHE A 121 9.95 9.73 16.39
C PHE A 121 9.45 8.83 15.24
N ILE A 122 10.23 8.67 14.18
CA ILE A 122 9.91 7.81 13.04
C ILE A 122 9.65 6.36 13.49
N VAL A 123 10.49 5.81 14.37
CA VAL A 123 10.35 4.42 14.86
C VAL A 123 9.09 4.24 15.70
N LYS A 124 8.74 5.20 16.53
CA LYS A 124 7.54 5.17 17.37
C LYS A 124 6.24 5.18 16.53
N ARG A 125 6.29 5.68 15.31
CA ARG A 125 5.12 5.90 14.41
C ARG A 125 4.84 4.72 13.47
N LYS A 126 4.60 3.52 14.02
CA LYS A 126 4.42 2.29 13.21
C LYS A 126 3.31 2.39 12.16
N ASN A 127 2.22 3.05 12.48
CA ASN A 127 1.01 3.10 11.64
C ASN A 127 0.90 4.37 10.78
N ASP A 128 1.78 5.36 10.99
CA ASP A 128 1.74 6.62 10.28
C ASP A 128 2.52 6.55 8.97
N ASN A 129 2.11 7.35 8.01
CA ASN A 129 2.80 7.53 6.74
C ASN A 129 3.63 8.82 6.84
N LEU A 130 4.94 8.72 6.77
CA LEU A 130 5.85 9.86 6.99
C LEU A 130 6.64 10.17 5.73
N GLY A 131 6.87 11.45 5.50
CA GLY A 131 7.80 11.95 4.49
C GLY A 131 8.68 13.04 5.04
N VAL A 132 9.79 13.32 4.38
CA VAL A 132 10.79 14.30 4.83
C VAL A 132 11.04 15.33 3.74
N VAL A 133 10.93 16.59 4.14
CA VAL A 133 11.36 17.75 3.37
C VAL A 133 12.57 18.34 4.08
N VAL A 134 13.59 18.70 3.35
CA VAL A 134 14.78 19.40 3.88
C VAL A 134 14.88 20.74 3.21
N PHE A 135 15.29 21.75 3.96
CA PHE A 135 15.46 23.10 3.44
C PHE A 135 16.70 23.81 3.98
N GLY A 136 17.10 24.80 3.24
CA GLY A 136 18.14 25.76 3.48
C GLY A 136 17.89 26.95 2.56
N ALA A 137 18.80 27.29 1.66
CA ALA A 137 18.58 28.30 0.61
C ALA A 137 17.50 27.88 -0.41
N TYR A 138 17.20 26.60 -0.50
CA TYR A 138 16.10 26.01 -1.28
C TYR A 138 15.51 24.82 -0.49
N SER A 139 14.36 24.32 -0.93
CA SER A 139 13.69 23.19 -0.29
C SER A 139 13.48 22.05 -1.29
N PHE A 140 13.62 20.81 -0.82
CA PHE A 140 13.35 19.61 -1.62
C PHE A 140 12.76 18.48 -0.77
N ILE A 141 12.05 17.57 -1.42
CA ILE A 141 11.52 16.35 -0.79
C ILE A 141 12.65 15.31 -0.74
N ALA A 142 13.21 15.07 0.46
CA ALA A 142 14.24 14.07 0.69
C ALA A 142 13.63 12.65 0.67
N SER A 143 12.40 12.50 1.17
CA SER A 143 11.64 11.25 1.09
C SER A 143 10.16 11.54 0.85
N PRO A 144 9.52 10.88 -0.13
CA PRO A 144 8.07 10.90 -0.25
C PRO A 144 7.41 10.24 0.97
N LEU A 145 6.08 10.37 1.08
CA LEU A 145 5.31 9.68 2.10
C LEU A 145 5.50 8.16 2.00
N THR A 146 5.92 7.53 3.09
CA THR A 146 6.17 6.10 3.16
C THR A 146 5.83 5.51 4.53
N TYR A 147 5.39 4.25 4.53
CA TYR A 147 5.26 3.44 5.74
C TYR A 147 6.56 2.72 6.12
N ASP A 148 7.56 2.69 5.24
CA ASP A 148 8.84 2.05 5.51
C ASP A 148 9.74 2.94 6.36
N LYS A 149 9.76 2.66 7.66
CA LYS A 149 10.54 3.41 8.65
C LYS A 149 12.05 3.18 8.48
N ASN A 150 12.44 2.01 8.01
CA ASN A 150 13.86 1.68 7.83
C ASN A 150 14.47 2.48 6.68
N ILE A 151 13.75 2.60 5.57
CA ILE A 151 14.18 3.45 4.46
C ILE A 151 14.23 4.91 4.90
N LEU A 152 13.20 5.38 5.61
CA LEU A 152 13.12 6.77 6.05
C LEU A 152 14.26 7.14 7.00
N GLN A 153 14.62 6.26 7.96
CA GLN A 153 15.77 6.47 8.84
C GLN A 153 17.08 6.56 8.05
N LYS A 154 17.30 5.72 7.06
CA LYS A 154 18.49 5.77 6.20
C LYS A 154 18.58 7.10 5.44
N VAL A 155 17.43 7.62 4.95
CA VAL A 155 17.39 8.94 4.30
C VAL A 155 17.79 10.03 5.30
N VAL A 156 17.22 10.02 6.52
CA VAL A 156 17.57 11.00 7.57
C VAL A 156 19.05 10.90 7.95
N ASP A 157 19.63 9.70 8.02
CA ASP A 157 21.05 9.52 8.31
C ASP A 157 21.97 10.18 7.28
N GLN A 158 21.58 10.21 6.02
CA GLN A 158 22.35 10.81 4.94
C GLN A 158 22.25 12.34 4.86
N LEU A 159 21.35 12.95 5.62
CA LEU A 159 21.22 14.41 5.66
C LEU A 159 22.41 15.03 6.42
N TYR A 160 22.88 16.18 5.94
CA TYR A 160 23.95 16.95 6.54
C TYR A 160 23.67 18.45 6.46
N ILE A 161 24.37 19.22 7.30
CA ILE A 161 24.23 20.68 7.36
C ILE A 161 24.56 21.28 5.99
N SER A 162 23.77 22.27 5.59
CA SER A 162 23.88 22.98 4.30
C SER A 162 23.66 22.11 3.05
N ILE A 163 23.07 20.91 3.17
CA ILE A 163 22.70 20.08 2.00
C ILE A 163 21.74 20.83 1.04
N ALA A 164 20.90 21.74 1.60
CA ALA A 164 19.98 22.59 0.85
C ALA A 164 20.46 24.04 0.80
N GLY A 165 21.75 24.27 0.99
CA GLY A 165 22.35 25.61 1.06
C GLY A 165 22.34 26.21 2.46
N ARG A 166 23.00 27.35 2.63
CA ARG A 166 23.30 27.95 3.94
C ARG A 166 22.19 28.83 4.53
N TYR A 167 21.35 29.43 3.67
CA TYR A 167 20.27 30.33 4.07
C TYR A 167 19.03 29.58 4.54
N THR A 168 17.98 30.32 4.93
CA THR A 168 16.74 29.74 5.47
C THR A 168 15.53 30.18 4.66
N ALA A 169 15.17 29.43 3.62
CA ALA A 169 13.97 29.64 2.78
C ALA A 169 12.73 28.99 3.43
N LEU A 170 12.28 29.52 4.56
CA LEU A 170 11.25 28.92 5.41
C LEU A 170 9.89 28.85 4.71
N TYR A 171 9.47 29.87 3.96
CA TYR A 171 8.15 29.87 3.32
C TYR A 171 8.08 28.86 2.15
N ASP A 172 9.19 28.73 1.41
CA ASP A 172 9.29 27.74 0.34
C ASP A 172 9.25 26.32 0.91
N SER A 173 9.85 26.10 2.10
CA SER A 173 9.83 24.81 2.78
C SER A 173 8.43 24.43 3.25
N LEU A 174 7.67 25.40 3.76
CA LEU A 174 6.27 25.20 4.13
C LEU A 174 5.43 24.80 2.90
N ALA A 175 5.57 25.52 1.78
CA ALA A 175 4.88 25.20 0.55
C ALA A 175 5.25 23.79 0.04
N GLN A 176 6.52 23.40 0.16
CA GLN A 176 6.99 22.07 -0.24
C GLN A 176 6.44 20.96 0.67
N GLY A 177 6.34 21.20 1.99
CA GLY A 177 5.70 20.28 2.92
C GLY A 177 4.20 20.09 2.61
N VAL A 178 3.52 21.18 2.27
CA VAL A 178 2.12 21.12 1.81
C VAL A 178 2.01 20.33 0.50
N ASN A 179 2.91 20.55 -0.44
CA ASN A 179 2.93 19.83 -1.72
C ASN A 179 3.12 18.31 -1.51
N LEU A 180 3.97 17.92 -0.55
CA LEU A 180 4.17 16.51 -0.17
C LEU A 180 2.87 15.85 0.31
N LEU A 181 2.05 16.60 1.08
CA LEU A 181 0.80 16.11 1.67
C LEU A 181 -0.44 16.29 0.76
N LYS A 182 -0.33 17.04 -0.32
CA LYS A 182 -1.47 17.41 -1.18
C LYS A 182 -2.28 16.20 -1.68
N ASN A 183 -1.60 15.16 -2.11
CA ASN A 183 -2.23 13.95 -2.66
C ASN A 183 -2.54 12.88 -1.60
N SER A 184 -2.31 13.17 -0.32
CA SER A 184 -2.64 12.29 0.79
C SER A 184 -4.14 12.05 0.87
N LYS A 185 -4.53 10.81 1.15
CA LYS A 185 -5.92 10.38 1.40
C LYS A 185 -6.23 10.28 2.90
N ALA A 186 -5.28 10.58 3.77
CA ALA A 186 -5.50 10.56 5.21
C ALA A 186 -6.55 11.60 5.63
N LYS A 187 -7.33 11.26 6.66
CA LYS A 187 -8.31 12.17 7.26
C LYS A 187 -7.63 13.39 7.90
N THR A 188 -6.48 13.16 8.51
CA THR A 188 -5.67 14.20 9.16
C THR A 188 -4.28 14.25 8.53
N LYS A 189 -3.91 15.42 8.05
CA LYS A 189 -2.63 15.73 7.44
C LYS A 189 -1.87 16.70 8.33
N ILE A 190 -0.63 16.39 8.66
CA ILE A 190 0.18 17.17 9.60
C ILE A 190 1.52 17.51 8.96
N ALA A 191 1.91 18.75 9.01
CA ALA A 191 3.28 19.17 8.75
C ALA A 191 3.94 19.58 10.08
N ILE A 192 5.17 19.15 10.32
CA ILE A 192 5.98 19.54 11.48
C ILE A 192 7.19 20.29 10.93
N LEU A 193 7.21 21.60 11.14
CA LEU A 193 8.27 22.50 10.70
C LEU A 193 9.23 22.75 11.83
N LEU A 194 10.50 22.37 11.66
CA LEU A 194 11.59 22.61 12.62
C LEU A 194 12.58 23.60 12.03
N THR A 195 12.89 24.64 12.77
CA THR A 195 13.89 25.67 12.39
C THR A 195 14.52 26.30 13.63
N ASP A 196 15.76 26.74 13.52
CA ASP A 196 16.45 27.54 14.54
C ASP A 196 16.75 28.94 14.06
N GLY A 197 16.14 29.40 12.96
CA GLY A 197 16.49 30.66 12.33
C GLY A 197 15.30 31.52 11.95
N TYR A 198 15.68 32.66 11.38
CA TYR A 198 14.77 33.63 10.74
C TYR A 198 14.68 33.34 9.24
N ASN A 199 13.52 33.62 8.66
CA ASN A 199 13.41 33.51 7.20
C ASN A 199 14.36 34.48 6.50
N THR A 200 15.10 34.02 5.51
CA THR A 200 15.98 34.84 4.67
C THR A 200 15.20 35.29 3.44
N PRO A 201 14.86 36.59 3.33
CA PRO A 201 14.03 37.10 2.24
C PRO A 201 14.59 36.81 0.86
N GLU A 202 15.93 36.90 0.67
CA GLU A 202 16.63 36.71 -0.59
C GLU A 202 16.59 35.24 -1.06
N ALA A 203 16.45 34.30 -0.13
CA ALA A 203 16.34 32.86 -0.45
C ALA A 203 14.90 32.43 -0.74
N THR A 204 13.91 33.24 -0.30
CA THR A 204 12.49 32.90 -0.36
C THR A 204 11.87 33.35 -1.68
N LYS A 205 11.22 32.45 -2.39
CA LYS A 205 10.53 32.73 -3.67
C LYS A 205 9.01 32.81 -3.49
N ILE A 206 8.46 32.08 -2.55
CA ILE A 206 7.03 31.99 -2.29
C ILE A 206 6.67 32.91 -1.12
N PRO A 207 5.73 33.85 -1.27
CA PRO A 207 5.27 34.66 -0.15
C PRO A 207 4.56 33.83 0.93
N LEU A 208 4.71 34.21 2.21
CA LEU A 208 4.12 33.48 3.33
C LEU A 208 2.61 33.24 3.18
N HIS A 209 1.86 34.27 2.75
CA HIS A 209 0.41 34.16 2.61
C HIS A 209 0.02 33.06 1.58
N VAL A 210 0.78 32.90 0.50
CA VAL A 210 0.54 31.85 -0.50
C VAL A 210 0.76 30.45 0.10
N ALA A 211 1.86 30.26 0.85
CA ALA A 211 2.13 28.99 1.51
C ALA A 211 1.06 28.64 2.56
N LEU A 212 0.57 29.64 3.32
CA LEU A 212 -0.51 29.47 4.29
C LEU A 212 -1.86 29.14 3.62
N ASP A 213 -2.20 29.82 2.52
CA ASP A 213 -3.43 29.54 1.77
C ASP A 213 -3.42 28.15 1.17
N MET A 214 -2.26 27.67 0.69
CA MET A 214 -2.09 26.28 0.25
C MET A 214 -2.35 25.30 1.41
N ALA A 215 -1.80 25.55 2.61
CA ALA A 215 -2.00 24.69 3.76
C ALA A 215 -3.47 24.65 4.21
N LYS A 216 -4.14 25.81 4.26
CA LYS A 216 -5.56 25.92 4.61
C LYS A 216 -6.47 25.21 3.60
N LYS A 217 -6.22 25.40 2.31
CA LYS A 217 -6.99 24.75 1.24
C LYS A 217 -6.95 23.22 1.33
N GLU A 218 -5.79 22.68 1.63
CA GLU A 218 -5.57 21.24 1.78
C GLU A 218 -5.89 20.71 3.19
N LYS A 219 -6.35 21.58 4.11
CA LYS A 219 -6.66 21.28 5.52
C LYS A 219 -5.47 20.63 6.26
N ILE A 220 -4.27 21.11 5.99
CA ILE A 220 -3.03 20.65 6.61
C ILE A 220 -2.77 21.49 7.86
N LYS A 221 -2.60 20.83 9.01
CA LYS A 221 -2.19 21.45 10.26
C LYS A 221 -0.67 21.56 10.30
N VAL A 222 -0.14 22.75 10.54
CA VAL A 222 1.29 22.99 10.56
C VAL A 222 1.74 23.27 11.98
N TYR A 223 2.31 22.28 12.64
CA TYR A 223 3.02 22.44 13.91
C TYR A 223 4.38 23.06 13.64
N THR A 224 4.73 24.06 14.40
CA THR A 224 6.02 24.74 14.27
C THR A 224 6.84 24.55 15.54
N ILE A 225 8.12 24.24 15.38
CA ILE A 225 9.05 24.04 16.48
C ILE A 225 10.28 24.90 16.25
N GLY A 226 10.46 25.93 17.10
CA GLY A 226 11.68 26.73 17.16
C GLY A 226 12.74 26.03 18.02
N ILE A 227 13.95 25.87 17.50
CA ILE A 227 15.05 25.16 18.14
C ILE A 227 16.08 26.18 18.66
N GLY A 228 16.30 26.15 19.95
CA GLY A 228 17.20 27.07 20.61
C GLY A 228 16.52 27.93 21.68
N ASN A 229 17.21 28.93 22.18
CA ASN A 229 16.70 29.85 23.21
C ASN A 229 15.75 30.89 22.60
N PRO A 230 14.87 31.50 23.41
CA PRO A 230 14.06 32.64 22.97
C PRO A 230 14.93 33.76 22.36
N GLY A 231 14.62 34.16 21.12
CA GLY A 231 15.38 35.15 20.35
C GLY A 231 16.35 34.56 19.31
N GLU A 232 16.60 33.24 19.31
CA GLU A 232 17.39 32.61 18.27
C GLU A 232 16.55 32.33 17.01
N PHE A 233 15.23 32.24 17.13
CA PHE A 233 14.27 32.00 16.04
C PHE A 233 13.09 32.98 16.07
N ASP A 234 12.40 33.15 14.95
CA ASP A 234 11.23 34.05 14.86
C ASP A 234 9.98 33.40 15.47
N GLN A 235 9.83 33.57 16.80
CA GLN A 235 8.70 33.03 17.55
C GLN A 235 7.35 33.56 17.04
N ASN A 236 7.29 34.86 16.65
CA ASN A 236 6.05 35.46 16.17
C ASN A 236 5.60 34.87 14.85
N LEU A 237 6.54 34.66 13.94
CA LEU A 237 6.27 34.00 12.66
C LEU A 237 5.79 32.54 12.84
N LEU A 238 6.48 31.78 13.69
CA LEU A 238 6.12 30.41 13.99
C LEU A 238 4.73 30.29 14.63
N MET A 239 4.42 31.17 15.60
CA MET A 239 3.07 31.26 16.19
C MET A 239 2.01 31.62 15.15
N LYS A 240 2.29 32.55 14.25
CA LYS A 240 1.37 32.94 13.18
C LYS A 240 1.06 31.75 12.25
N ILE A 241 2.09 31.03 11.78
CA ILE A 241 1.93 29.85 10.90
C ILE A 241 1.06 28.79 11.59
N ALA A 242 1.38 28.43 12.82
CA ALA A 242 0.65 27.41 13.58
C ALA A 242 -0.81 27.83 13.83
N LYS A 243 -1.05 29.04 14.29
CA LYS A 243 -2.40 29.57 14.57
C LYS A 243 -3.27 29.61 13.32
N GLU A 244 -2.73 30.08 12.19
CA GLU A 244 -3.50 30.18 10.93
C GLU A 244 -3.85 28.84 10.31
N THR A 245 -3.10 27.79 10.66
CA THR A 245 -3.35 26.41 10.17
C THR A 245 -4.04 25.52 11.23
N GLY A 246 -4.42 26.09 12.39
CA GLY A 246 -5.15 25.38 13.45
C GLY A 246 -4.28 24.40 14.26
N ALA A 247 -2.98 24.64 14.33
CA ALA A 247 -2.02 23.86 15.10
C ALA A 247 -1.38 24.68 16.23
N LYS A 248 -0.34 24.17 16.88
CA LYS A 248 0.41 24.80 17.97
C LYS A 248 1.86 25.09 17.55
N ALA A 249 2.39 26.18 18.10
CA ALA A 249 3.81 26.51 18.03
C ALA A 249 4.49 26.13 19.34
N TYR A 250 5.72 25.62 19.23
CA TYR A 250 6.54 25.22 20.37
C TYR A 250 7.94 25.82 20.26
N GLY A 251 8.60 25.89 21.40
CA GLY A 251 10.02 26.24 21.49
C GLY A 251 10.76 25.14 22.26
N ALA A 252 11.87 24.68 21.76
CA ALA A 252 12.71 23.67 22.37
C ALA A 252 14.11 24.22 22.61
N GLY A 253 14.44 24.53 23.87
CA GLY A 253 15.78 25.00 24.28
C GLY A 253 16.80 23.87 24.42
N ASN A 254 16.35 22.63 24.43
CA ASN A 254 17.19 21.43 24.49
C ASN A 254 16.51 20.17 23.87
N ALA A 255 17.31 19.11 23.70
CA ALA A 255 16.88 17.87 23.13
C ALA A 255 15.72 17.20 23.89
N SER A 256 15.71 17.26 25.23
CA SER A 256 14.64 16.65 26.05
C SER A 256 13.30 17.36 25.85
N GLN A 257 13.31 18.69 25.74
CA GLN A 257 12.11 19.47 25.44
C GLN A 257 11.58 19.12 24.03
N LEU A 258 12.47 19.00 23.05
CA LEU A 258 12.08 18.61 21.69
C LEU A 258 11.41 17.21 21.67
N GLN A 259 11.95 16.27 22.42
CA GLN A 259 11.33 14.93 22.54
C GLN A 259 9.93 15.01 23.17
N ALA A 260 9.75 15.81 24.22
CA ALA A 260 8.46 16.00 24.88
C ALA A 260 7.41 16.64 23.94
N ILE A 261 7.83 17.58 23.08
CA ILE A 261 6.97 18.21 22.07
C ILE A 261 6.47 17.16 21.06
N TYR A 262 7.34 16.27 20.59
CA TYR A 262 6.93 15.20 19.71
C TYR A 262 5.92 14.24 20.36
N ASP A 263 6.09 13.95 21.66
CA ASP A 263 5.16 13.12 22.43
C ASP A 263 3.81 13.84 22.65
N ASP A 264 3.78 15.19 22.75
CA ASP A 264 2.55 15.99 22.83
C ASP A 264 1.80 16.00 21.50
N ILE A 265 2.50 16.22 20.40
CA ILE A 265 1.92 16.14 19.04
C ILE A 265 1.29 14.76 18.80
N ASP A 266 1.90 13.69 19.34
CA ASP A 266 1.37 12.33 19.22
C ASP A 266 -0.01 12.15 19.87
N LYS A 267 -0.26 12.84 20.95
CA LYS A 267 -1.51 12.71 21.71
C LYS A 267 -2.68 13.45 21.07
N LEU A 268 -2.40 14.45 20.23
CA LEU A 268 -3.42 15.43 19.83
C LEU A 268 -4.36 14.94 18.73
N GLU A 269 -3.94 14.09 17.82
CA GLU A 269 -4.80 13.75 16.68
C GLU A 269 -4.54 12.35 16.08
N LYS A 270 -5.59 11.53 16.01
CA LYS A 270 -5.57 10.24 15.33
C LYS A 270 -6.45 10.31 14.07
N SER A 271 -5.97 9.80 12.94
CA SER A 271 -6.76 9.69 11.74
C SER A 271 -6.99 8.24 11.34
N GLU A 272 -8.19 7.95 10.83
CA GLU A 272 -8.49 6.69 10.19
C GLU A 272 -8.15 6.81 8.70
N ILE A 273 -7.13 6.10 8.27
CA ILE A 273 -6.84 5.94 6.86
C ILE A 273 -7.79 4.85 6.34
N LYS A 274 -8.72 5.18 5.45
CA LYS A 274 -9.53 4.17 4.78
C LYS A 274 -8.60 3.22 4.04
N SER A 275 -8.42 2.02 4.59
CA SER A 275 -7.76 0.94 3.88
C SER A 275 -8.60 0.57 2.66
N GLN A 276 -8.02 0.60 1.48
CA GLN A 276 -8.60 -0.12 0.35
C GLN A 276 -8.45 -1.61 0.70
N SER A 277 -9.57 -2.29 0.90
CA SER A 277 -9.59 -3.74 1.02
C SER A 277 -9.18 -4.32 -0.34
N PHE A 278 -7.97 -4.79 -0.46
CA PHE A 278 -7.57 -5.65 -1.55
C PHE A 278 -8.06 -7.05 -1.21
N THR A 279 -9.07 -7.55 -1.94
CA THR A 279 -9.46 -8.94 -1.88
C THR A 279 -8.42 -9.76 -2.64
N ASN A 280 -7.71 -10.63 -1.95
CA ASN A 280 -6.85 -11.59 -2.60
C ASN A 280 -7.73 -12.77 -3.01
N VAL A 281 -7.87 -12.99 -4.33
CA VAL A 281 -8.73 -14.03 -4.88
C VAL A 281 -7.90 -15.30 -5.08
N LYS A 282 -8.27 -16.39 -4.40
CA LYS A 282 -7.62 -17.67 -4.55
C LYS A 282 -8.39 -18.55 -5.52
N TYR A 283 -7.74 -18.98 -6.58
CA TYR A 283 -8.32 -19.80 -7.65
C TYR A 283 -8.22 -21.28 -7.35
N PHE A 284 -9.33 -22.02 -7.55
CA PHE A 284 -9.42 -23.46 -7.31
C PHE A 284 -9.69 -24.28 -8.60
N TYR A 285 -9.65 -23.64 -9.78
CA TYR A 285 -9.94 -24.31 -11.05
C TYR A 285 -8.98 -25.46 -11.37
N PHE A 286 -7.79 -25.48 -10.79
CA PHE A 286 -6.77 -26.50 -11.05
C PHE A 286 -7.23 -27.92 -10.66
N TYR A 287 -7.96 -28.07 -9.55
CA TYR A 287 -8.42 -29.36 -9.08
C TYR A 287 -9.42 -30.03 -10.04
N PRO A 288 -10.53 -29.40 -10.41
CA PRO A 288 -11.46 -30.00 -11.38
C PRO A 288 -10.83 -30.15 -12.76
N LEU A 289 -9.93 -29.27 -13.18
CA LEU A 289 -9.18 -29.39 -14.43
C LEU A 289 -8.36 -30.68 -14.47
N PHE A 290 -7.61 -30.97 -13.42
CA PHE A 290 -6.76 -32.16 -13.34
C PHE A 290 -7.60 -33.44 -13.37
N ILE A 291 -8.69 -33.50 -12.60
CA ILE A 291 -9.61 -34.65 -12.59
C ILE A 291 -10.26 -34.85 -13.96
N GLY A 292 -10.68 -33.75 -14.61
CA GLY A 292 -11.28 -33.80 -15.93
C GLY A 292 -10.34 -34.33 -17.01
N LEU A 293 -9.09 -33.87 -17.02
CA LEU A 293 -8.06 -34.34 -17.94
C LEU A 293 -7.68 -35.80 -17.71
N LEU A 294 -7.51 -36.22 -16.46
CA LEU A 294 -7.21 -37.61 -16.12
C LEU A 294 -8.32 -38.55 -16.58
N SER A 295 -9.59 -38.16 -16.33
CA SER A 295 -10.75 -38.92 -16.76
C SER A 295 -10.84 -39.01 -18.30
N LEU A 296 -10.49 -37.93 -19.01
CA LEU A 296 -10.46 -37.91 -20.48
C LEU A 296 -9.35 -38.80 -21.01
N MET A 297 -8.15 -38.75 -20.46
CA MET A 297 -7.03 -39.62 -20.86
C MET A 297 -7.39 -41.12 -20.67
N LEU A 298 -7.98 -41.44 -19.52
CA LEU A 298 -8.40 -42.80 -19.23
C LEU A 298 -9.51 -43.27 -20.20
N TYR A 299 -10.48 -42.40 -20.51
CA TYR A 299 -11.51 -42.66 -21.49
C TYR A 299 -10.92 -42.98 -22.87
N VAL A 300 -10.01 -42.13 -23.37
CA VAL A 300 -9.37 -42.29 -24.67
C VAL A 300 -8.52 -43.56 -24.70
N TYR A 301 -7.76 -43.85 -23.66
CA TYR A 301 -6.95 -45.07 -23.55
C TYR A 301 -7.80 -46.31 -23.62
N LEU A 302 -8.89 -46.40 -22.84
CA LEU A 302 -9.79 -47.54 -22.83
C LEU A 302 -10.56 -47.67 -24.14
N MET A 303 -10.89 -46.58 -24.81
CA MET A 303 -11.54 -46.57 -26.10
C MET A 303 -10.61 -47.10 -27.22
N ASN A 304 -9.33 -46.67 -27.22
CA ASN A 304 -8.33 -47.09 -28.18
C ASN A 304 -7.99 -48.60 -28.04
N LYS A 305 -7.86 -49.07 -26.80
CA LYS A 305 -7.63 -50.52 -26.54
C LYS A 305 -8.75 -51.40 -27.08
N ARG A 306 -9.99 -50.90 -27.13
CA ARG A 306 -11.15 -51.61 -27.73
C ARG A 306 -11.15 -51.62 -29.26
N GLY A 307 -10.50 -50.65 -29.90
CA GLY A 307 -10.42 -50.58 -31.35
C GLY A 307 -9.35 -51.51 -31.94
N HIS A 308 -8.51 -52.10 -31.10
CA HIS A 308 -7.45 -53.04 -31.48
C HIS A 308 -7.74 -54.50 -31.09
N GLU A 309 -8.83 -54.81 -30.37
CA GLU A 309 -9.41 -56.13 -30.14
C GLU A 309 -10.61 -56.34 -31.09
#